data_a14d53a52fd14b2afa3384cabe1ed4da
#
_entry.id   a14d53a52fd14b2afa3384cabe1ed4da
#
_cell.length_a   1.000
_cell.length_b   1.000
_cell.length_c   1.000
_cell.angle_alpha   90.00
_cell.angle_beta   90.00
_cell.angle_gamma   90.00
#
_symmetry.space_group_name_H-M   'P 1'
#
loop_
_entity.id
_entity.type
_entity.pdbx_description
1 polymer ?
#
loop_
_entity_poly.entity_id
_entity_poly.type
_entity_poly.pdbx_seq_one_letter_code
_entity_poly.pdbx_strand_id
1 'polypeptide(L)'
;MRSAVSNLRFALCTVSLAILCCGCAAYRFGTASLYPPDIHTVFVPMFESDSLRRNLSERLTEAVVKEIELKTPYKVVSEPDADSVLTGRILNDIKRVVVEDPYDQQRENEITIIAEVSWVNRRGDLIGSRGNVPIPEALVQLSGTGVAVPEFGQSIATGQQQAIDRMAEKIVSLMETPW
;
A
#
# COMPACT_ATOMS: atom_id res chain seq x y z
N MET A 1 61.12 24.49 2.32
CA MET A 1 60.24 23.84 1.32
C MET A 1 59.47 22.63 1.85
N ARG A 2 60.00 21.81 2.78
CA ARG A 2 59.28 20.64 3.33
C ARG A 2 58.00 20.98 4.14
N SER A 3 57.97 22.06 4.91
CA SER A 3 56.81 22.48 5.72
C SER A 3 55.63 22.97 4.89
N ALA A 4 55.88 23.64 3.77
CA ALA A 4 54.81 24.11 2.89
C ALA A 4 54.06 22.97 2.19
N VAL A 5 54.77 21.90 1.82
CA VAL A 5 54.18 20.71 1.19
C VAL A 5 53.36 19.89 2.22
N SER A 6 53.79 19.87 3.48
CA SER A 6 53.04 19.20 4.57
C SER A 6 51.73 19.94 4.83
N ASN A 7 51.74 21.27 4.91
CA ASN A 7 50.53 22.05 5.16
C ASN A 7 49.52 21.98 3.99
N LEU A 8 50.05 21.88 2.76
CA LEU A 8 49.18 21.73 1.58
C LEU A 8 48.47 20.35 1.57
N ARG A 9 49.18 19.29 1.95
CA ARG A 9 48.57 17.94 2.06
C ARG A 9 47.50 17.87 3.17
N PHE A 10 47.76 18.52 4.30
CA PHE A 10 46.80 18.61 5.40
C PHE A 10 45.53 19.38 4.97
N ALA A 11 45.69 20.53 4.27
CA ALA A 11 44.56 21.30 3.74
C ALA A 11 43.76 20.51 2.70
N LEU A 12 44.40 19.73 1.85
CA LEU A 12 43.71 18.88 0.87
C LEU A 12 42.92 17.74 1.51
N CYS A 13 43.46 17.11 2.55
CA CYS A 13 42.76 16.08 3.32
C CYS A 13 41.54 16.62 4.09
N THR A 14 41.63 17.82 4.68
CA THR A 14 40.51 18.44 5.39
C THR A 14 39.40 18.85 4.44
N VAL A 15 39.72 19.40 3.25
CA VAL A 15 38.73 19.72 2.22
C VAL A 15 38.07 18.45 1.66
N SER A 16 38.83 17.39 1.41
CA SER A 16 38.26 16.09 0.97
C SER A 16 37.32 15.48 2.01
N LEU A 17 37.68 15.55 3.30
CA LEU A 17 36.84 15.06 4.39
C LEU A 17 35.56 15.88 4.55
N ALA A 18 35.62 17.20 4.37
CA ALA A 18 34.45 18.08 4.42
C ALA A 18 33.46 17.82 3.27
N ILE A 19 33.96 17.50 2.06
CA ILE A 19 33.12 17.16 0.90
C ILE A 19 32.41 15.81 1.12
N LEU A 20 33.08 14.83 1.75
CA LEU A 20 32.46 13.54 2.09
C LEU A 20 31.34 13.65 3.14
N CYS A 21 31.42 14.62 4.06
CA CYS A 21 30.37 14.86 5.06
C CYS A 21 29.11 15.58 4.49
N CYS A 22 29.20 16.27 3.38
CA CYS A 22 28.06 16.98 2.75
C CYS A 22 27.12 16.05 1.98
N GLY A 23 27.48 14.80 1.72
CA GLY A 23 26.70 13.86 0.90
C GLY A 23 25.41 13.31 1.53
N CYS A 24 25.18 13.51 2.85
CA CYS A 24 24.04 12.88 3.57
C CYS A 24 22.84 13.79 3.81
N ALA A 25 22.84 15.03 3.31
CA ALA A 25 21.78 16.00 3.65
C ALA A 25 20.42 15.79 2.94
N ALA A 26 20.35 14.85 1.97
CA ALA A 26 19.10 14.60 1.23
C ALA A 26 18.31 13.38 1.69
N TYR A 27 18.80 12.63 2.70
CA TYR A 27 18.10 11.43 3.19
C TYR A 27 17.06 11.83 4.24
N ARG A 28 15.78 11.81 3.86
CA ARG A 28 14.67 12.01 4.80
C ARG A 28 14.45 10.70 5.56
N PHE A 29 14.74 10.71 6.87
CA PHE A 29 14.43 9.59 7.74
C PHE A 29 12.98 9.71 8.26
N GLY A 30 12.21 8.63 8.09
CA GLY A 30 10.90 8.46 8.71
C GLY A 30 9.78 8.13 7.72
N THR A 31 8.82 7.33 8.16
CA THR A 31 7.62 6.93 7.40
C THR A 31 6.74 8.11 7.01
N ALA A 32 6.74 9.20 7.79
CA ALA A 32 5.97 10.42 7.50
C ALA A 32 6.37 11.12 6.19
N SER A 33 7.58 10.87 5.66
CA SER A 33 8.03 11.44 4.39
C SER A 33 7.49 10.71 3.16
N LEU A 34 6.90 9.53 3.36
CA LEU A 34 6.33 8.72 2.28
C LEU A 34 4.90 9.15 1.92
N TYR A 35 4.28 9.99 2.72
CA TYR A 35 2.88 10.34 2.59
C TYR A 35 2.69 11.83 2.29
N PRO A 36 1.64 12.23 1.53
CA PRO A 36 1.30 13.63 1.30
C PRO A 36 1.14 14.42 2.62
N PRO A 37 1.90 15.52 2.80
CA PRO A 37 1.86 16.28 4.06
C PRO A 37 0.57 17.08 4.26
N ASP A 38 -0.20 17.28 3.20
CA ASP A 38 -1.42 18.10 3.21
C ASP A 38 -2.66 17.32 3.69
N ILE A 39 -2.53 15.99 3.88
CA ILE A 39 -3.60 15.09 4.29
C ILE A 39 -3.29 14.53 5.66
N HIS A 40 -4.24 14.64 6.58
CA HIS A 40 -4.11 14.12 7.94
C HIS A 40 -5.22 13.13 8.27
N THR A 41 -6.38 13.28 7.61
CA THR A 41 -7.56 12.49 7.90
C THR A 41 -8.13 11.86 6.63
N VAL A 42 -8.62 10.62 6.78
CA VAL A 42 -9.20 9.84 5.69
C VAL A 42 -10.55 9.29 6.12
N PHE A 43 -11.56 9.45 5.29
CA PHE A 43 -12.82 8.74 5.42
C PHE A 43 -12.80 7.50 4.53
N VAL A 44 -13.16 6.35 5.09
CA VAL A 44 -13.28 5.08 4.38
C VAL A 44 -14.73 4.61 4.50
N PRO A 45 -15.59 4.87 3.50
CA PRO A 45 -16.92 4.29 3.47
C PRO A 45 -16.83 2.77 3.32
N MET A 46 -17.91 2.07 3.67
CA MET A 46 -18.00 0.64 3.39
C MET A 46 -17.81 0.39 1.88
N PHE A 47 -16.89 -0.48 1.53
CA PHE A 47 -16.62 -0.83 0.14
C PHE A 47 -17.83 -1.51 -0.49
N GLU A 48 -18.10 -1.19 -1.75
CA GLU A 48 -19.11 -1.90 -2.53
C GLU A 48 -18.60 -3.28 -2.94
N SER A 49 -19.51 -4.20 -3.23
CA SER A 49 -19.15 -5.55 -3.68
C SER A 49 -20.13 -6.08 -4.72
N ASP A 50 -19.60 -6.47 -5.87
CA ASP A 50 -20.31 -7.23 -6.89
C ASP A 50 -20.21 -8.76 -6.65
N SER A 51 -19.37 -9.17 -5.68
CA SER A 51 -19.25 -10.56 -5.28
C SER A 51 -20.49 -11.06 -4.54
N LEU A 52 -20.88 -12.29 -4.81
CA LEU A 52 -21.98 -12.96 -4.12
C LEU A 52 -21.61 -13.44 -2.70
N ARG A 53 -20.35 -13.25 -2.29
CA ARG A 53 -19.92 -13.63 -0.94
C ARG A 53 -20.35 -12.60 0.08
N ARG A 54 -21.02 -13.10 1.12
CA ARG A 54 -21.44 -12.27 2.25
C ARG A 54 -20.22 -11.76 3.02
N ASN A 55 -20.35 -10.56 3.56
CA ASN A 55 -19.41 -9.91 4.48
C ASN A 55 -17.99 -9.67 3.89
N LEU A 56 -17.79 -9.81 2.57
CA LEU A 56 -16.47 -9.59 1.97
C LEU A 56 -16.09 -8.11 1.97
N SER A 57 -17.07 -7.24 1.66
CA SER A 57 -16.90 -5.77 1.71
C SER A 57 -16.61 -5.27 3.12
N GLU A 58 -17.35 -5.75 4.11
CA GLU A 58 -17.14 -5.40 5.52
C GLU A 58 -15.74 -5.77 6.00
N ARG A 59 -15.33 -7.02 5.74
CA ARG A 59 -14.00 -7.52 6.13
C ARG A 59 -12.87 -6.80 5.43
N LEU A 60 -13.02 -6.46 4.15
CA LEU A 60 -12.00 -5.70 3.42
C LEU A 60 -11.93 -4.27 3.92
N THR A 61 -13.08 -3.61 4.16
CA THR A 61 -13.12 -2.25 4.72
C THR A 61 -12.44 -2.21 6.10
N GLU A 62 -12.75 -3.15 6.97
CA GLU A 62 -12.13 -3.25 8.30
C GLU A 62 -10.61 -3.48 8.20
N ALA A 63 -10.17 -4.38 7.31
CA ALA A 63 -8.75 -4.63 7.08
C ALA A 63 -8.02 -3.39 6.57
N VAL A 64 -8.61 -2.64 5.63
CA VAL A 64 -8.05 -1.39 5.10
C VAL A 64 -7.96 -0.32 6.18
N VAL A 65 -9.02 -0.11 6.96
CA VAL A 65 -9.01 0.85 8.08
C VAL A 65 -7.90 0.52 9.07
N LYS A 66 -7.80 -0.74 9.48
CA LYS A 66 -6.75 -1.20 10.40
C LYS A 66 -5.35 -0.98 9.82
N GLU A 67 -5.17 -1.25 8.54
CA GLU A 67 -3.89 -1.11 7.87
C GLU A 67 -3.48 0.37 7.71
N ILE A 68 -4.43 1.27 7.42
CA ILE A 68 -4.21 2.72 7.40
C ILE A 68 -3.73 3.19 8.77
N GLU A 69 -4.43 2.84 9.84
CA GLU A 69 -4.07 3.27 11.20
C GLU A 69 -2.73 2.69 11.68
N LEU A 70 -2.37 1.49 11.20
CA LEU A 70 -1.14 0.81 11.58
C LEU A 70 0.10 1.35 10.85
N LYS A 71 -0.01 1.59 9.55
CA LYS A 71 1.15 1.87 8.68
C LYS A 71 1.28 3.34 8.27
N THR A 72 0.21 4.12 8.35
CA THR A 72 0.21 5.50 7.89
C THR A 72 0.10 6.50 9.05
N PRO A 73 0.48 7.77 8.85
CA PRO A 73 0.23 8.83 9.83
C PRO A 73 -1.23 9.32 9.84
N TYR A 74 -2.08 8.81 8.94
CA TYR A 74 -3.45 9.25 8.80
C TYR A 74 -4.36 8.73 9.91
N LYS A 75 -5.39 9.52 10.22
CA LYS A 75 -6.49 9.11 11.11
C LYS A 75 -7.75 8.83 10.31
N VAL A 76 -8.38 7.70 10.57
CA VAL A 76 -9.68 7.40 9.97
C VAL A 76 -10.76 8.12 10.77
N VAL A 77 -11.57 8.92 10.08
CA VAL A 77 -12.61 9.77 10.67
C VAL A 77 -13.92 9.66 9.89
N SER A 78 -14.99 10.27 10.42
CA SER A 78 -16.26 10.39 9.73
C SER A 78 -16.18 11.37 8.56
N GLU A 79 -17.05 11.21 7.56
CA GLU A 79 -17.05 11.99 6.33
C GLU A 79 -16.91 13.52 6.50
N PRO A 80 -17.67 14.19 7.40
CA PRO A 80 -17.60 15.65 7.50
C PRO A 80 -16.22 16.20 7.92
N ASP A 81 -15.43 15.39 8.63
CA ASP A 81 -14.14 15.79 9.20
C ASP A 81 -12.92 15.31 8.38
N ALA A 82 -13.15 14.58 7.28
CA ALA A 82 -12.08 13.98 6.49
C ALA A 82 -11.45 14.97 5.50
N ASP A 83 -10.12 14.93 5.34
CA ASP A 83 -9.37 15.65 4.30
C ASP A 83 -9.44 14.94 2.96
N SER A 84 -9.63 13.63 3.00
CA SER A 84 -9.69 12.77 1.82
C SER A 84 -10.68 11.61 2.01
N VAL A 85 -11.11 11.03 0.89
CA VAL A 85 -12.03 9.89 0.85
C VAL A 85 -11.39 8.77 0.05
N LEU A 86 -11.33 7.58 0.64
CA LEU A 86 -10.87 6.35 0.00
C LEU A 86 -12.08 5.46 -0.28
N THR A 87 -12.51 5.36 -1.53
CA THR A 87 -13.60 4.49 -1.96
C THR A 87 -13.06 3.24 -2.62
N GLY A 88 -13.79 2.13 -2.52
CA GLY A 88 -13.42 0.88 -3.16
C GLY A 88 -14.64 0.04 -3.54
N ARG A 89 -14.48 -0.76 -4.60
CA ARG A 89 -15.47 -1.72 -5.08
C ARG A 89 -14.82 -3.04 -5.40
N ILE A 90 -15.29 -4.11 -4.78
CA ILE A 90 -14.86 -5.48 -5.08
C ILE A 90 -15.59 -5.93 -6.34
N LEU A 91 -14.82 -6.20 -7.40
CA LEU A 91 -15.36 -6.66 -8.69
C LEU A 91 -15.63 -8.16 -8.68
N ASN A 92 -14.69 -8.93 -8.14
CA ASN A 92 -14.77 -10.37 -8.18
C ASN A 92 -13.97 -11.05 -7.07
N ASP A 93 -14.36 -12.26 -6.71
CA ASP A 93 -13.57 -13.20 -5.92
C ASP A 93 -13.51 -14.54 -6.64
N ILE A 94 -12.31 -15.01 -6.93
CA ILE A 94 -12.05 -16.21 -7.73
C ILE A 94 -11.37 -17.24 -6.83
N LYS A 95 -11.91 -18.45 -6.81
CA LYS A 95 -11.22 -19.63 -6.26
C LYS A 95 -10.72 -20.48 -7.43
N ARG A 96 -9.42 -20.78 -7.42
CA ARG A 96 -8.77 -21.69 -8.35
C ARG A 96 -8.14 -22.86 -7.59
N VAL A 97 -8.30 -24.06 -8.09
CA VAL A 97 -7.50 -25.20 -7.65
C VAL A 97 -6.18 -25.16 -8.42
N VAL A 98 -5.07 -25.11 -7.68
CA VAL A 98 -3.72 -25.00 -8.26
C VAL A 98 -3.04 -26.37 -8.35
N VAL A 99 -3.25 -27.20 -7.30
CA VAL A 99 -2.67 -28.53 -7.21
C VAL A 99 -3.77 -29.54 -6.88
N GLU A 100 -3.86 -30.58 -7.67
CA GLU A 100 -4.71 -31.75 -7.43
C GLU A 100 -3.83 -33.02 -7.35
N ASP A 101 -4.27 -33.99 -6.55
CA ASP A 101 -3.62 -35.30 -6.52
C ASP A 101 -4.17 -36.23 -7.63
N PRO A 102 -3.57 -37.42 -7.85
CA PRO A 102 -4.06 -38.39 -8.83
C PRO A 102 -5.49 -38.91 -8.60
N TYR A 103 -6.10 -38.56 -7.47
CA TYR A 103 -7.47 -38.95 -7.11
C TYR A 103 -8.44 -37.74 -7.14
N ASP A 104 -8.09 -36.66 -7.85
CA ASP A 104 -8.87 -35.42 -8.01
C ASP A 104 -9.13 -34.69 -6.66
N GLN A 105 -8.30 -34.91 -5.63
CA GLN A 105 -8.40 -34.18 -4.37
C GLN A 105 -7.62 -32.88 -4.46
N GLN A 106 -8.27 -31.79 -4.04
CA GLN A 106 -7.68 -30.45 -4.03
C GLN A 106 -6.62 -30.35 -2.94
N ARG A 107 -5.36 -30.20 -3.33
CA ARG A 107 -4.21 -30.05 -2.43
C ARG A 107 -3.87 -28.60 -2.15
N GLU A 108 -4.10 -27.75 -3.12
CA GLU A 108 -3.84 -26.31 -2.98
C GLU A 108 -4.93 -25.51 -3.71
N ASN A 109 -5.49 -24.55 -2.99
CA ASN A 109 -6.48 -23.61 -3.53
C ASN A 109 -5.93 -22.19 -3.46
N GLU A 110 -5.98 -21.48 -4.55
CA GLU A 110 -5.72 -20.05 -4.65
C GLU A 110 -7.02 -19.27 -4.60
N ILE A 111 -7.08 -18.25 -3.77
CA ILE A 111 -8.21 -17.31 -3.66
C ILE A 111 -7.71 -15.94 -4.08
N THR A 112 -8.29 -15.37 -5.12
CA THR A 112 -7.94 -14.04 -5.63
C THR A 112 -9.13 -13.11 -5.51
N ILE A 113 -8.94 -11.97 -4.83
CA ILE A 113 -9.91 -10.88 -4.76
C ILE A 113 -9.44 -9.78 -5.69
N ILE A 114 -10.35 -9.25 -6.50
CA ILE A 114 -10.09 -8.15 -7.43
C ILE A 114 -10.96 -6.97 -7.00
N ALA A 115 -10.36 -5.81 -6.79
CA ALA A 115 -11.08 -4.60 -6.41
C ALA A 115 -10.57 -3.38 -7.17
N GLU A 116 -11.42 -2.42 -7.37
CA GLU A 116 -11.12 -1.08 -7.84
C GLU A 116 -11.14 -0.11 -6.66
N VAL A 117 -10.17 0.80 -6.62
CA VAL A 117 -10.00 1.75 -5.52
C VAL A 117 -9.76 3.14 -6.09
N SER A 118 -10.34 4.14 -5.47
CA SER A 118 -10.13 5.55 -5.78
C SER A 118 -9.87 6.33 -4.49
N TRP A 119 -8.83 7.16 -4.48
CA TRP A 119 -8.51 8.04 -3.37
C TRP A 119 -8.50 9.49 -3.82
N VAL A 120 -9.40 10.28 -3.25
CA VAL A 120 -9.63 11.67 -3.64
C VAL A 120 -9.52 12.62 -2.45
N ASN A 121 -9.09 13.86 -2.71
CA ASN A 121 -9.13 14.91 -1.70
C ASN A 121 -10.55 15.53 -1.58
N ARG A 122 -10.73 16.48 -0.65
CA ARG A 122 -12.02 17.23 -0.50
C ARG A 122 -12.47 17.96 -1.76
N ARG A 123 -11.56 18.24 -2.70
CA ARG A 123 -11.89 18.94 -3.95
C ARG A 123 -12.32 17.96 -5.07
N GLY A 124 -12.21 16.66 -4.80
CA GLY A 124 -12.45 15.62 -5.80
C GLY A 124 -11.24 15.32 -6.69
N ASP A 125 -10.05 15.90 -6.38
CA ASP A 125 -8.84 15.59 -7.13
C ASP A 125 -8.27 14.25 -6.65
N LEU A 126 -7.81 13.44 -7.59
CA LEU A 126 -7.15 12.16 -7.29
C LEU A 126 -5.82 12.38 -6.61
N ILE A 127 -5.59 11.64 -5.54
CA ILE A 127 -4.34 11.62 -4.79
C ILE A 127 -3.56 10.38 -5.21
N GLY A 128 -2.24 10.53 -5.44
CA GLY A 128 -1.37 9.39 -5.77
C GLY A 128 -1.37 8.94 -7.22
N SER A 129 -2.06 9.65 -8.13
CA SER A 129 -2.00 9.34 -9.55
C SER A 129 -0.60 9.62 -10.11
N ARG A 130 0.07 8.58 -10.60
CA ARG A 130 1.35 8.71 -11.30
C ARG A 130 1.09 9.23 -12.71
N GLY A 131 1.24 10.54 -12.90
CA GLY A 131 1.31 11.09 -14.24
C GLY A 131 0.33 12.21 -14.54
N ASN A 132 0.78 13.12 -15.38
CA ASN A 132 0.10 14.35 -15.82
C ASN A 132 -0.97 14.05 -16.90
N VAL A 133 -1.59 12.89 -16.87
CA VAL A 133 -2.68 12.52 -17.79
C VAL A 133 -3.98 12.64 -17.00
N PRO A 134 -4.87 13.56 -17.33
CA PRO A 134 -6.20 13.61 -16.75
C PRO A 134 -7.00 12.40 -17.29
N ILE A 135 -6.93 11.29 -16.56
CA ILE A 135 -7.84 10.17 -16.77
C ILE A 135 -9.08 10.51 -15.94
N PRO A 136 -10.24 10.77 -16.55
CA PRO A 136 -11.48 10.89 -15.81
C PRO A 136 -11.70 9.54 -15.14
N GLU A 137 -11.90 9.53 -13.82
CA GLU A 137 -12.07 8.31 -13.01
C GLU A 137 -10.85 7.40 -13.00
N ALA A 138 -9.75 7.82 -12.38
CA ALA A 138 -8.63 6.92 -12.14
C ALA A 138 -8.98 5.93 -11.03
N LEU A 139 -9.73 4.91 -11.39
CA LEU A 139 -9.91 3.69 -10.62
C LEU A 139 -8.65 2.84 -10.80
N VAL A 140 -7.96 2.55 -9.70
CA VAL A 140 -6.82 1.63 -9.71
C VAL A 140 -7.33 0.23 -9.41
N GLN A 141 -7.17 -0.67 -10.36
CA GLN A 141 -7.51 -2.07 -10.17
C GLN A 141 -6.37 -2.80 -9.46
N LEU A 142 -6.71 -3.46 -8.38
CA LEU A 142 -5.80 -4.24 -7.55
C LEU A 142 -6.27 -5.68 -7.43
N SER A 143 -5.33 -6.58 -7.16
CA SER A 143 -5.63 -7.97 -6.82
C SER A 143 -4.89 -8.42 -5.57
N GLY A 144 -5.62 -9.04 -4.63
CA GLY A 144 -5.07 -9.70 -3.46
C GLY A 144 -5.23 -11.21 -3.60
N THR A 145 -4.17 -11.98 -3.36
CA THR A 145 -4.19 -13.44 -3.50
C THR A 145 -3.81 -14.11 -2.19
N GLY A 146 -4.59 -15.09 -1.77
CA GLY A 146 -4.30 -15.95 -0.64
C GLY A 146 -4.31 -17.43 -1.05
N VAL A 147 -3.59 -18.25 -0.32
CA VAL A 147 -3.47 -19.69 -0.58
C VAL A 147 -4.03 -20.48 0.61
N ALA A 148 -4.74 -21.54 0.32
CA ALA A 148 -5.23 -22.49 1.32
C ALA A 148 -4.77 -23.91 0.96
N VAL A 149 -3.97 -24.50 1.85
CA VAL A 149 -3.47 -25.86 1.76
C VAL A 149 -4.16 -26.73 2.81
N PRO A 150 -5.18 -27.54 2.43
CA PRO A 150 -5.97 -28.32 3.39
C PRO A 150 -5.13 -29.29 4.23
N GLU A 151 -4.06 -29.83 3.69
CA GLU A 151 -3.15 -30.75 4.40
C GLU A 151 -2.47 -30.11 5.61
N PHE A 152 -2.26 -28.79 5.58
CA PHE A 152 -1.73 -28.03 6.72
C PHE A 152 -2.83 -27.45 7.62
N GLY A 153 -4.07 -27.98 7.51
CA GLY A 153 -5.20 -27.49 8.31
C GLY A 153 -5.73 -26.11 7.89
N GLN A 154 -5.34 -25.62 6.74
CA GLN A 154 -5.82 -24.33 6.24
C GLN A 154 -7.16 -24.50 5.53
N SER A 155 -8.11 -23.66 5.88
CA SER A 155 -9.42 -23.59 5.26
C SER A 155 -9.45 -22.56 4.13
N ILE A 156 -10.49 -22.63 3.28
CA ILE A 156 -10.78 -21.57 2.29
C ILE A 156 -10.93 -20.21 2.97
N ALA A 157 -11.51 -20.17 4.17
CA ALA A 157 -11.64 -18.94 4.93
C ALA A 157 -10.28 -18.34 5.35
N THR A 158 -9.30 -19.19 5.66
CA THR A 158 -7.91 -18.76 5.95
C THR A 158 -7.26 -18.14 4.72
N GLY A 159 -7.35 -18.81 3.55
CA GLY A 159 -6.83 -18.26 2.30
C GLY A 159 -7.53 -16.96 1.88
N GLN A 160 -8.85 -16.87 2.12
CA GLN A 160 -9.59 -15.64 1.87
C GLN A 160 -9.14 -14.50 2.79
N GLN A 161 -8.88 -14.76 4.07
CA GLN A 161 -8.35 -13.74 4.98
C GLN A 161 -6.99 -13.24 4.52
N GLN A 162 -6.10 -14.14 4.11
CA GLN A 162 -4.81 -13.75 3.54
C GLN A 162 -4.95 -12.87 2.29
N ALA A 163 -5.92 -13.18 1.42
CA ALA A 163 -6.20 -12.36 0.23
C ALA A 163 -6.68 -10.96 0.61
N ILE A 164 -7.54 -10.84 1.62
CA ILE A 164 -8.03 -9.58 2.16
C ILE A 164 -6.88 -8.76 2.75
N ASP A 165 -6.04 -9.37 3.59
CA ASP A 165 -4.92 -8.68 4.25
C ASP A 165 -3.92 -8.15 3.21
N ARG A 166 -3.55 -8.98 2.22
CA ARG A 166 -2.68 -8.55 1.11
C ARG A 166 -3.31 -7.48 0.21
N MET A 167 -4.63 -7.51 0.04
CA MET A 167 -5.35 -6.45 -0.67
C MET A 167 -5.27 -5.14 0.11
N ALA A 168 -5.53 -5.16 1.42
CA ALA A 168 -5.45 -3.99 2.29
C ALA A 168 -4.03 -3.37 2.26
N GLU A 169 -2.98 -4.19 2.34
CA GLU A 169 -1.59 -3.73 2.20
C GLU A 169 -1.34 -3.01 0.86
N LYS A 170 -1.84 -3.58 -0.24
CA LYS A 170 -1.69 -2.96 -1.56
C LYS A 170 -2.46 -1.65 -1.68
N ILE A 171 -3.67 -1.57 -1.11
CA ILE A 171 -4.47 -0.35 -1.09
C ILE A 171 -3.72 0.76 -0.33
N VAL A 172 -3.19 0.43 0.84
CA VAL A 172 -2.44 1.40 1.64
C VAL A 172 -1.13 1.82 0.97
N SER A 173 -0.47 0.92 0.25
CA SER A 173 0.74 1.27 -0.52
C SER A 173 0.49 2.26 -1.67
N LEU A 174 -0.75 2.36 -2.17
CA LEU A 174 -1.13 3.41 -3.14
C LEU A 174 -1.18 4.81 -2.52
N MET A 175 -1.30 4.90 -1.20
CA MET A 175 -1.34 6.16 -0.47
C MET A 175 0.07 6.75 -0.27
N GLU A 176 1.11 6.01 -0.61
CA GLU A 176 2.49 6.49 -0.56
C GLU A 176 2.78 7.41 -1.74
N THR A 177 3.52 8.48 -1.48
CA THR A 177 3.97 9.42 -2.53
C THR A 177 4.91 8.69 -3.48
N PRO A 178 4.73 8.77 -4.80
CA PRO A 178 5.66 8.18 -5.74
C PRO A 178 7.05 8.82 -5.61
N TRP A 179 8.08 7.99 -5.67
CA TRP A 179 9.50 8.40 -5.61
C TRP A 179 9.92 9.21 -6.84
#